data_438752665ca2675a4f65c16a032dabd6
#
_entry.id   438752665ca2675a4f65c16a032dabd6
#
_cell.length_a   1.000
_cell.length_b   1.000
_cell.length_c   1.000
_cell.angle_alpha   90.00
_cell.angle_beta   90.00
_cell.angle_gamma   90.00
#
_symmetry.space_group_name_H-M   'P 1'
#
loop_
_entity.id
_entity.type
_entity.pdbx_description
1 polymer ?
#
loop_
_entity_poly.entity_id
_entity_poly.type
_entity_poly.pdbx_seq_one_letter_code
_entity_poly.pdbx_strand_id
1 'polypeptide(L)'
;MSDFLSNIVKESGNQYANIISEGIEGSDVDGFVDTGSFAFNALLSGSLYGGIPNNKIVAIAGESATGKTYFTLGIVHKFLSDNPDGVVLYFDTEQAVTSEMFADRGVDPNRVAVFPVATIEEFRHQAITIVDKYLELSKGEKKPILICLDSLGMLSTDKEIADTADGKGTRDMTRAQMVKSTFRVLTLKLGKA
;
A
#
# COMPACT_ATOMS: atom_id res chain seq x y z
N MET A 1 -37.39 8.97 -4.27
CA MET A 1 -36.76 7.65 -4.06
C MET A 1 -35.33 7.77 -3.50
N SER A 2 -34.58 8.84 -3.86
CA SER A 2 -33.23 9.11 -3.32
C SER A 2 -33.22 9.31 -1.79
N ASP A 3 -34.19 10.05 -1.24
CA ASP A 3 -34.22 10.37 0.20
C ASP A 3 -34.35 9.13 1.10
N PHE A 4 -35.09 8.11 0.65
CA PHE A 4 -35.27 6.88 1.41
C PHE A 4 -33.96 6.09 1.51
N LEU A 5 -33.25 5.91 0.40
CA LEU A 5 -31.93 5.23 0.40
C LEU A 5 -30.89 6.01 1.20
N SER A 6 -30.86 7.33 1.07
CA SER A 6 -29.94 8.19 1.81
C SER A 6 -30.18 8.08 3.33
N ASN A 7 -31.44 8.00 3.77
CA ASN A 7 -31.78 7.81 5.18
C ASN A 7 -31.33 6.44 5.70
N ILE A 8 -31.57 5.36 4.94
CA ILE A 8 -31.09 4.01 5.30
C ILE A 8 -29.56 3.98 5.44
N VAL A 9 -28.84 4.57 4.48
CA VAL A 9 -27.39 4.64 4.52
C VAL A 9 -26.91 5.36 5.78
N LYS A 10 -27.49 6.51 6.11
CA LYS A 10 -27.16 7.27 7.34
C LYS A 10 -27.48 6.49 8.61
N GLU A 11 -28.65 5.89 8.69
CA GLU A 11 -29.10 5.14 9.87
C GLU A 11 -28.32 3.83 10.08
N SER A 12 -27.72 3.27 9.01
CA SER A 12 -26.90 2.06 9.10
C SER A 12 -25.64 2.24 9.93
N GLY A 13 -25.17 3.48 10.12
CA GLY A 13 -23.88 3.79 10.77
C GLY A 13 -22.67 3.22 10.04
N ASN A 14 -22.86 2.65 8.85
CA ASN A 14 -21.76 2.12 8.05
C ASN A 14 -21.08 3.24 7.26
N GLN A 15 -19.88 3.63 7.72
CA GLN A 15 -19.10 4.68 7.09
C GLN A 15 -18.60 4.34 5.65
N TYR A 16 -18.76 3.08 5.21
CA TYR A 16 -18.36 2.62 3.86
C TYR A 16 -19.57 2.40 2.95
N ALA A 17 -20.80 2.72 3.39
CA ALA A 17 -21.97 2.59 2.55
C ALA A 17 -22.08 3.75 1.56
N ASN A 18 -22.36 3.43 0.29
CA ASN A 18 -22.51 4.40 -0.79
C ASN A 18 -23.79 4.13 -1.57
N ILE A 19 -24.34 5.17 -2.19
CA ILE A 19 -25.40 5.05 -3.18
C ILE A 19 -24.77 5.03 -4.56
N ILE A 20 -25.02 3.99 -5.37
CA ILE A 20 -24.35 3.74 -6.65
C ILE A 20 -24.44 4.95 -7.60
N SER A 21 -25.55 5.67 -7.59
CA SER A 21 -25.71 6.88 -8.44
C SER A 21 -24.81 8.05 -8.03
N GLU A 22 -24.22 8.00 -6.83
CA GLU A 22 -23.30 9.02 -6.32
C GLU A 22 -21.83 8.58 -6.47
N GLY A 23 -21.60 7.41 -7.07
CA GLY A 23 -20.31 6.75 -7.14
C GLY A 23 -20.05 5.82 -5.96
N ILE A 24 -19.10 4.93 -6.08
CA ILE A 24 -18.69 4.02 -4.99
C ILE A 24 -17.31 4.43 -4.51
N GLU A 25 -17.28 5.26 -3.47
CA GLU A 25 -16.04 5.66 -2.82
C GLU A 25 -15.17 4.44 -2.50
N GLY A 26 -13.92 4.43 -2.94
CA GLY A 26 -12.99 3.32 -2.75
C GLY A 26 -13.09 2.17 -3.75
N SER A 27 -14.15 2.06 -4.54
CA SER A 27 -14.26 1.06 -5.62
C SER A 27 -14.01 1.67 -6.99
N ASP A 28 -14.51 2.86 -7.22
CA ASP A 28 -14.27 3.57 -8.47
C ASP A 28 -12.80 3.99 -8.56
N VAL A 29 -12.23 3.84 -9.75
CA VAL A 29 -10.86 4.25 -10.05
C VAL A 29 -10.90 5.60 -10.75
N ASP A 30 -10.39 6.62 -10.10
CA ASP A 30 -10.35 8.00 -10.59
C ASP A 30 -8.98 8.39 -11.17
N GLY A 31 -7.97 7.52 -11.01
CA GLY A 31 -6.62 7.75 -11.52
C GLY A 31 -5.72 6.54 -11.44
N PHE A 32 -4.55 6.67 -12.04
CA PHE A 32 -3.54 5.62 -12.10
C PHE A 32 -2.15 6.19 -11.77
N VAL A 33 -1.33 5.37 -11.12
CA VAL A 33 0.10 5.61 -10.96
C VAL A 33 0.84 4.91 -12.09
N ASP A 34 1.51 5.66 -12.95
CA ASP A 34 2.34 5.13 -14.03
C ASP A 34 3.51 4.32 -13.43
N THR A 35 3.70 3.11 -13.91
CA THR A 35 4.78 2.22 -13.43
C THR A 35 6.14 2.53 -14.07
N GLY A 36 6.19 3.43 -15.06
CA GLY A 36 7.36 3.65 -15.90
C GLY A 36 7.55 2.58 -16.97
N SER A 37 6.64 1.62 -17.09
CA SER A 37 6.68 0.55 -18.09
C SER A 37 5.34 0.43 -18.82
N PHE A 38 5.30 0.70 -20.10
CA PHE A 38 4.11 0.57 -20.93
C PHE A 38 3.49 -0.83 -20.86
N ALA A 39 4.33 -1.88 -20.82
CA ALA A 39 3.85 -3.25 -20.73
C ALA A 39 3.14 -3.52 -19.39
N PHE A 40 3.71 -3.08 -18.27
CA PHE A 40 3.07 -3.22 -16.96
C PHE A 40 1.83 -2.34 -16.83
N ASN A 41 1.86 -1.12 -17.36
CA ASN A 41 0.67 -0.27 -17.38
C ASN A 41 -0.48 -0.96 -18.11
N ALA A 42 -0.22 -1.52 -19.29
CA ALA A 42 -1.23 -2.24 -20.05
C ALA A 42 -1.75 -3.49 -19.32
N LEU A 43 -0.88 -4.24 -18.64
CA LEU A 43 -1.27 -5.42 -17.87
C LEU A 43 -2.14 -5.07 -16.65
N LEU A 44 -1.87 -3.95 -15.99
CA LEU A 44 -2.58 -3.53 -14.78
C LEU A 44 -3.91 -2.82 -15.05
N SER A 45 -3.96 -2.00 -16.09
CA SER A 45 -5.10 -1.10 -16.36
C SER A 45 -5.75 -1.28 -17.72
N GLY A 46 -5.19 -2.10 -18.60
CA GLY A 46 -5.63 -2.20 -20.00
C GLY A 46 -5.19 -1.02 -20.89
N SER A 47 -4.42 -0.07 -20.36
CA SER A 47 -3.93 1.11 -21.07
C SER A 47 -2.41 1.27 -20.93
N LEU A 48 -1.73 1.63 -22.04
CA LEU A 48 -0.29 1.92 -22.02
C LEU A 48 0.04 3.13 -21.12
N TYR A 49 -0.92 4.02 -20.92
CA TYR A 49 -0.78 5.25 -20.12
C TYR A 49 -1.52 5.18 -18.77
N GLY A 50 -1.94 3.99 -18.37
CA GLY A 50 -2.53 3.73 -17.06
C GLY A 50 -1.48 3.35 -16.03
N GLY A 51 -1.68 2.21 -15.38
CA GLY A 51 -0.75 1.68 -14.38
C GLY A 51 -1.46 1.14 -13.15
N ILE A 52 -0.93 1.42 -11.96
CA ILE A 52 -1.51 1.00 -10.69
C ILE A 52 -2.74 1.86 -10.40
N PRO A 53 -3.94 1.28 -10.25
CA PRO A 53 -5.13 2.04 -9.90
C PRO A 53 -4.97 2.74 -8.53
N ASN A 54 -5.39 4.01 -8.43
CA ASN A 54 -5.43 4.72 -7.16
C ASN A 54 -6.30 3.98 -6.14
N ASN A 55 -5.99 4.14 -4.86
CA ASN A 55 -6.73 3.55 -3.73
C ASN A 55 -6.82 2.01 -3.77
N LYS A 56 -5.92 1.34 -4.51
CA LYS A 56 -5.85 -0.11 -4.60
C LYS A 56 -4.51 -0.64 -4.11
N ILE A 57 -4.52 -1.93 -3.76
CA ILE A 57 -3.32 -2.67 -3.39
C ILE A 57 -2.96 -3.57 -4.57
N VAL A 58 -1.74 -3.43 -5.06
CA VAL A 58 -1.19 -4.26 -6.14
C VAL A 58 -0.05 -5.10 -5.58
N ALA A 59 -0.01 -6.38 -5.91
CA ALA A 59 1.07 -7.28 -5.55
C ALA A 59 1.93 -7.61 -6.77
N ILE A 60 3.25 -7.47 -6.61
CA ILE A 60 4.25 -7.91 -7.57
C ILE A 60 4.83 -9.22 -7.06
N ALA A 61 4.57 -10.32 -7.74
CA ALA A 61 5.05 -11.64 -7.38
C ALA A 61 6.13 -12.13 -8.36
N GLY A 62 7.10 -12.85 -7.84
CA GLY A 62 8.21 -13.43 -8.62
C GLY A 62 9.23 -14.08 -7.71
N GLU A 63 10.07 -14.93 -8.27
CA GLU A 63 11.17 -15.59 -7.54
C GLU A 63 12.17 -14.56 -6.98
N SER A 64 13.03 -15.00 -6.08
CA SER A 64 14.13 -14.16 -5.58
C SER A 64 15.04 -13.74 -6.74
N ALA A 65 15.63 -12.55 -6.62
CA ALA A 65 16.56 -11.97 -7.61
C ALA A 65 15.96 -11.71 -9.02
N THR A 66 14.63 -11.70 -9.18
CA THR A 66 13.98 -11.36 -10.46
C THR A 66 13.80 -9.86 -10.70
N GLY A 67 14.31 -9.01 -9.80
CA GLY A 67 14.29 -7.56 -9.97
C GLY A 67 13.03 -6.86 -9.38
N LYS A 68 12.27 -7.49 -8.48
CA LYS A 68 11.08 -6.88 -7.87
C LYS A 68 11.38 -5.54 -7.23
N THR A 69 12.40 -5.49 -6.36
CA THR A 69 12.86 -4.24 -5.72
C THR A 69 13.27 -3.20 -6.76
N TYR A 70 14.02 -3.62 -7.78
CA TYR A 70 14.43 -2.73 -8.87
C TYR A 70 13.23 -2.11 -9.58
N PHE A 71 12.21 -2.91 -9.87
CA PHE A 71 10.97 -2.45 -10.50
C PHE A 71 10.17 -1.53 -9.58
N THR A 72 10.08 -1.86 -8.29
CA THR A 72 9.42 -1.02 -7.27
C THR A 72 10.07 0.37 -7.17
N LEU A 73 11.41 0.44 -7.16
CA LEU A 73 12.12 1.72 -7.18
C LEU A 73 11.86 2.53 -8.47
N GLY A 74 11.66 1.86 -9.60
CA GLY A 74 11.22 2.50 -10.85
C GLY A 74 9.84 3.16 -10.71
N ILE A 75 8.90 2.46 -10.08
CA ILE A 75 7.56 3.00 -9.76
C ILE A 75 7.67 4.20 -8.81
N VAL A 76 8.50 4.09 -7.77
CA VAL A 76 8.76 5.19 -6.82
C VAL A 76 9.26 6.44 -7.54
N HIS A 77 10.28 6.28 -8.40
CA HIS A 77 10.80 7.39 -9.20
C HIS A 77 9.71 8.03 -10.06
N LYS A 78 8.96 7.21 -10.80
CA LYS A 78 7.91 7.71 -11.70
C LYS A 78 6.78 8.40 -10.92
N PHE A 79 6.33 7.82 -9.81
CA PHE A 79 5.33 8.42 -8.92
C PHE A 79 5.76 9.80 -8.42
N LEU A 80 6.99 9.94 -7.94
CA LEU A 80 7.52 11.20 -7.43
C LEU A 80 7.72 12.24 -8.55
N SER A 81 8.03 11.79 -9.77
CA SER A 81 8.15 12.68 -10.94
C SER A 81 6.80 13.25 -11.36
N ASP A 82 5.75 12.42 -11.33
CA ASP A 82 4.40 12.83 -11.73
C ASP A 82 3.66 13.62 -10.63
N ASN A 83 4.07 13.47 -9.37
CA ASN A 83 3.46 14.10 -8.20
C ASN A 83 4.49 14.96 -7.46
N PRO A 84 4.67 16.25 -7.81
CA PRO A 84 5.69 17.11 -7.18
C PRO A 84 5.60 17.20 -5.65
N ASP A 85 4.40 17.15 -5.09
CA ASP A 85 4.16 17.16 -3.63
C ASP A 85 3.99 15.76 -3.02
N GLY A 86 4.08 14.70 -3.83
CA GLY A 86 3.91 13.32 -3.39
C GLY A 86 5.05 12.85 -2.50
N VAL A 87 4.76 11.90 -1.62
CA VAL A 87 5.73 11.25 -0.73
C VAL A 87 5.60 9.74 -0.78
N VAL A 88 6.69 9.05 -0.44
CA VAL A 88 6.75 7.59 -0.44
C VAL A 88 7.07 7.08 0.96
N LEU A 89 6.30 6.08 1.39
CA LEU A 89 6.51 5.35 2.62
C LEU A 89 6.96 3.93 2.24
N TYR A 90 8.23 3.64 2.43
CA TYR A 90 8.84 2.38 2.00
C TYR A 90 9.11 1.48 3.20
N PHE A 91 8.32 0.43 3.35
CA PHE A 91 8.51 -0.61 4.37
C PHE A 91 9.50 -1.64 3.84
N ASP A 92 10.68 -1.69 4.45
CA ASP A 92 11.78 -2.56 4.08
C ASP A 92 11.94 -3.69 5.10
N THR A 93 11.70 -4.92 4.66
CA THR A 93 11.74 -6.11 5.53
C THR A 93 13.08 -6.83 5.48
N GLU A 94 13.90 -6.55 4.49
CA GLU A 94 15.19 -7.21 4.26
C GLU A 94 16.38 -6.30 4.59
N GLN A 95 16.11 -5.00 4.87
CA GLN A 95 17.11 -3.94 4.98
C GLN A 95 18.03 -3.92 3.74
N ALA A 96 17.43 -4.14 2.57
CA ALA A 96 18.14 -4.32 1.32
C ALA A 96 18.24 -3.02 0.50
N VAL A 97 17.39 -2.03 0.78
CA VAL A 97 17.45 -0.75 0.06
C VAL A 97 18.46 0.20 0.71
N THR A 98 19.23 0.88 -0.13
CA THR A 98 20.22 1.87 0.30
C THR A 98 19.89 3.24 -0.27
N SER A 99 20.39 4.30 0.37
CA SER A 99 20.25 5.67 -0.14
C SER A 99 20.83 5.83 -1.54
N GLU A 100 21.91 5.09 -1.88
CA GLU A 100 22.54 5.07 -3.19
C GLU A 100 21.59 4.49 -4.26
N MET A 101 20.87 3.41 -3.94
CA MET A 101 19.88 2.82 -4.86
C MET A 101 18.75 3.79 -5.21
N PHE A 102 18.32 4.64 -4.29
CA PHE A 102 17.36 5.71 -4.56
C PHE A 102 18.00 6.84 -5.38
N ALA A 103 19.22 7.27 -5.03
CA ALA A 103 19.95 8.33 -5.72
C ALA A 103 20.24 7.97 -7.18
N ASP A 104 20.68 6.75 -7.46
CA ASP A 104 20.93 6.23 -8.82
C ASP A 104 19.70 6.24 -9.71
N ARG A 105 18.50 6.26 -9.07
CA ARG A 105 17.21 6.38 -9.75
C ARG A 105 16.72 7.82 -9.88
N GLY A 106 17.48 8.80 -9.39
CA GLY A 106 17.06 10.20 -9.37
C GLY A 106 15.88 10.46 -8.42
N VAL A 107 15.73 9.63 -7.39
CA VAL A 107 14.70 9.81 -6.35
C VAL A 107 15.17 10.85 -5.35
N ASP A 108 14.34 11.87 -5.07
CA ASP A 108 14.61 12.85 -4.03
C ASP A 108 14.51 12.19 -2.64
N PRO A 109 15.62 12.10 -1.88
CA PRO A 109 15.65 11.42 -0.59
C PRO A 109 14.78 12.13 0.47
N ASN A 110 14.48 13.43 0.31
CA ASN A 110 13.62 14.16 1.25
C ASN A 110 12.13 13.80 1.12
N ARG A 111 11.78 13.01 0.12
CA ARG A 111 10.40 12.63 -0.19
C ARG A 111 10.12 11.14 0.04
N VAL A 112 11.10 10.40 0.56
CA VAL A 112 10.98 8.97 0.86
C VAL A 112 11.33 8.73 2.33
N ALA A 113 10.41 8.11 3.06
CA ALA A 113 10.67 7.61 4.41
C ALA A 113 10.78 6.07 4.35
N VAL A 114 11.88 5.52 4.85
CA VAL A 114 12.10 4.07 4.93
C VAL A 114 11.79 3.59 6.35
N PHE A 115 10.97 2.55 6.45
CA PHE A 115 10.54 1.93 7.69
C PHE A 115 11.05 0.48 7.73
N PRO A 116 12.13 0.18 8.45
CA PRO A 116 12.52 -1.20 8.69
C PRO A 116 11.44 -1.89 9.53
N VAL A 117 10.96 -3.05 9.08
CA VAL A 117 9.97 -3.85 9.79
C VAL A 117 10.32 -5.33 9.68
N ALA A 118 10.16 -6.07 10.76
CA ALA A 118 10.46 -7.50 10.82
C ALA A 118 9.21 -8.37 10.94
N THR A 119 8.11 -7.83 11.52
CA THR A 119 6.91 -8.60 11.77
C THR A 119 5.68 -8.02 11.08
N ILE A 120 4.70 -8.89 10.82
CA ILE A 120 3.41 -8.47 10.25
C ILE A 120 2.65 -7.57 11.23
N GLU A 121 2.86 -7.75 12.54
CA GLU A 121 2.27 -6.95 13.60
C GLU A 121 2.80 -5.51 13.55
N GLU A 122 4.12 -5.33 13.43
CA GLU A 122 4.77 -4.02 13.28
C GLU A 122 4.28 -3.30 12.01
N PHE A 123 4.33 -3.98 10.87
CA PHE A 123 3.84 -3.44 9.61
C PHE A 123 2.37 -3.01 9.72
N ARG A 124 1.53 -3.90 10.24
CA ARG A 124 0.09 -3.64 10.43
C ARG A 124 -0.14 -2.40 11.28
N HIS A 125 0.52 -2.32 12.44
CA HIS A 125 0.35 -1.22 13.37
C HIS A 125 0.76 0.12 12.72
N GLN A 126 1.95 0.16 12.12
CA GLN A 126 2.47 1.38 11.50
C GLN A 126 1.65 1.80 10.29
N ALA A 127 1.36 0.88 9.36
CA ALA A 127 0.60 1.19 8.15
C ALA A 127 -0.83 1.68 8.46
N ILE A 128 -1.53 1.02 9.38
CA ILE A 128 -2.88 1.45 9.78
C ILE A 128 -2.83 2.82 10.46
N THR A 129 -1.89 3.04 11.38
CA THR A 129 -1.75 4.33 12.07
C THR A 129 -1.49 5.48 11.09
N ILE A 130 -0.63 5.25 10.10
CA ILE A 130 -0.32 6.24 9.06
C ILE A 130 -1.57 6.55 8.23
N VAL A 131 -2.26 5.52 7.76
CA VAL A 131 -3.48 5.70 6.94
C VAL A 131 -4.59 6.39 7.74
N ASP A 132 -4.76 6.06 9.03
CA ASP A 132 -5.74 6.73 9.87
C ASP A 132 -5.44 8.23 10.02
N LYS A 133 -4.18 8.58 10.29
CA LYS A 133 -3.76 9.98 10.36
C LYS A 133 -3.94 10.71 9.03
N TYR A 134 -3.68 10.03 7.92
CA TYR A 134 -3.91 10.60 6.59
C TYR A 134 -5.39 10.86 6.32
N LEU A 135 -6.28 9.96 6.77
CA LEU A 135 -7.73 10.14 6.63
C LEU A 135 -8.28 11.31 7.47
N GLU A 136 -7.64 11.65 8.58
CA GLU A 136 -8.00 12.79 9.43
C GLU A 136 -7.65 14.15 8.78
N LEU A 137 -6.77 14.19 7.80
CA LEU A 137 -6.39 15.42 7.10
C LEU A 137 -7.54 15.97 6.25
N SER A 138 -7.64 17.28 6.19
CA SER A 138 -8.55 17.97 5.26
C SER A 138 -8.10 17.74 3.80
N LYS A 139 -9.03 17.88 2.84
CA LYS A 139 -8.72 17.69 1.41
C LYS A 139 -7.54 18.55 0.92
N GLY A 140 -7.38 19.76 1.46
CA GLY A 140 -6.29 20.66 1.07
C GLY A 140 -4.92 20.30 1.65
N GLU A 141 -4.88 19.48 2.70
CA GLU A 141 -3.65 19.00 3.34
C GLU A 141 -3.19 17.65 2.81
N LYS A 142 -4.09 16.88 2.18
CA LYS A 142 -3.76 15.58 1.61
C LYS A 142 -2.83 15.72 0.43
N LYS A 143 -1.69 15.04 0.48
CA LYS A 143 -0.73 14.91 -0.60
C LYS A 143 -0.77 13.49 -1.14
N PRO A 144 -0.45 13.27 -2.42
CA PRO A 144 -0.32 11.92 -2.95
C PRO A 144 0.70 11.09 -2.13
N ILE A 145 0.29 9.90 -1.70
CA ILE A 145 1.16 8.98 -0.94
C ILE A 145 1.24 7.65 -1.67
N LEU A 146 2.47 7.16 -1.88
CA LEU A 146 2.72 5.79 -2.30
C LEU A 146 3.26 4.98 -1.12
N ILE A 147 2.62 3.86 -0.82
CA ILE A 147 3.08 2.93 0.23
C ILE A 147 3.63 1.68 -0.46
N CYS A 148 4.89 1.37 -0.20
CA CYS A 148 5.57 0.17 -0.67
C CYS A 148 5.84 -0.77 0.50
N LEU A 149 5.71 -2.08 0.29
CA LEU A 149 6.16 -3.12 1.20
C LEU A 149 7.05 -4.11 0.43
N ASP A 150 8.31 -4.16 0.75
CA ASP A 150 9.33 -5.01 0.11
C ASP A 150 10.14 -5.76 1.17
N SER A 151 9.91 -7.03 1.37
CA SER A 151 8.93 -7.89 0.74
C SER A 151 7.94 -8.47 1.75
N LEU A 152 6.68 -8.68 1.36
CA LEU A 152 5.70 -9.35 2.22
C LEU A 152 6.16 -10.75 2.66
N GLY A 153 6.94 -11.44 1.81
CA GLY A 153 7.42 -12.79 2.06
C GLY A 153 8.34 -12.92 3.27
N MET A 154 9.06 -11.86 3.62
CA MET A 154 10.07 -11.87 4.69
C MET A 154 9.52 -11.49 6.08
N LEU A 155 8.29 -10.97 6.14
CA LEU A 155 7.67 -10.66 7.43
C LEU A 155 7.42 -11.96 8.22
N SER A 156 7.94 -12.02 9.42
CA SER A 156 7.63 -13.05 10.42
C SER A 156 6.39 -12.64 11.24
N THR A 157 6.01 -13.48 12.21
CA THR A 157 5.12 -13.06 13.30
C THR A 157 5.95 -12.87 14.57
N ASP A 158 5.46 -12.07 15.51
CA ASP A 158 6.11 -11.92 16.84
C ASP A 158 6.27 -13.28 17.51
N LYS A 159 5.31 -14.20 17.30
CA LYS A 159 5.38 -15.57 17.78
C LYS A 159 6.50 -16.38 17.14
N GLU A 160 6.67 -16.31 15.80
CA GLU A 160 7.76 -17.00 15.10
C GLU A 160 9.13 -16.54 15.61
N ILE A 161 9.29 -15.22 15.87
CA ILE A 161 10.52 -14.67 16.43
C ILE A 161 10.77 -15.23 17.84
N ALA A 162 9.75 -15.21 18.71
CA ALA A 162 9.86 -15.73 20.08
C ALA A 162 10.17 -17.24 20.09
N ASP A 163 9.45 -18.02 19.30
CA ASP A 163 9.66 -19.49 19.21
C ASP A 163 11.06 -19.83 18.67
N THR A 164 11.57 -19.04 17.73
CA THR A 164 12.93 -19.20 17.18
C THR A 164 13.98 -18.90 18.25
N ALA A 165 13.80 -17.83 19.04
CA ALA A 165 14.70 -17.48 20.14
C ALA A 165 14.74 -18.58 21.23
N ASP A 166 13.61 -19.24 21.47
CA ASP A 166 13.49 -20.38 22.42
C ASP A 166 13.95 -21.72 21.83
N GLY A 167 14.41 -21.76 20.58
CA GLY A 167 14.82 -23.00 19.89
C GLY A 167 13.65 -23.94 19.52
N LYS A 168 12.43 -23.44 19.50
CA LYS A 168 11.22 -24.18 19.12
C LYS A 168 10.98 -24.08 17.62
N GLY A 169 11.04 -25.21 16.92
CA GLY A 169 10.80 -25.27 15.46
C GLY A 169 9.32 -25.32 15.08
N THR A 170 8.48 -24.46 15.61
CA THR A 170 7.04 -24.45 15.31
C THR A 170 6.72 -23.56 14.13
N ARG A 171 5.96 -24.11 13.15
CA ARG A 171 5.36 -23.30 12.08
C ARG A 171 4.19 -22.50 12.66
N ASP A 172 4.25 -21.18 12.55
CA ASP A 172 3.10 -20.35 12.91
C ASP A 172 2.04 -20.36 11.80
N MET A 173 0.95 -21.09 12.05
CA MET A 173 -0.19 -21.16 11.14
C MET A 173 -1.02 -19.87 11.14
N THR A 174 -0.75 -18.93 12.06
CA THR A 174 -1.53 -17.69 12.18
C THR A 174 -1.05 -16.61 11.20
N ARG A 175 0.20 -16.70 10.70
CA ARG A 175 0.78 -15.72 9.76
C ARG A 175 -0.15 -15.40 8.58
N ALA A 176 -0.65 -16.42 7.89
CA ALA A 176 -1.54 -16.23 6.75
C ALA A 176 -2.85 -15.52 7.12
N GLN A 177 -3.39 -15.82 8.32
CA GLN A 177 -4.59 -15.15 8.83
C GLN A 177 -4.30 -13.69 9.18
N MET A 178 -3.15 -13.39 9.75
CA MET A 178 -2.74 -12.03 10.08
C MET A 178 -2.50 -11.20 8.83
N VAL A 179 -1.79 -11.72 7.83
CA VAL A 179 -1.63 -11.09 6.51
C VAL A 179 -3.00 -10.77 5.92
N LYS A 180 -3.90 -11.77 5.85
CA LYS A 180 -5.26 -11.58 5.31
C LYS A 180 -6.02 -10.49 6.08
N SER A 181 -5.97 -10.49 7.41
CA SER A 181 -6.69 -9.50 8.22
C SER A 181 -6.12 -8.10 8.05
N THR A 182 -4.80 -7.96 7.97
CA THR A 182 -4.10 -6.69 7.76
C THR A 182 -4.52 -6.05 6.44
N PHE A 183 -4.40 -6.80 5.34
CA PHE A 183 -4.73 -6.26 4.01
C PHE A 183 -6.23 -6.00 3.85
N ARG A 184 -7.11 -6.79 4.47
CA ARG A 184 -8.55 -6.51 4.47
C ARG A 184 -8.87 -5.15 5.12
N VAL A 185 -8.23 -4.82 6.25
CA VAL A 185 -8.41 -3.54 6.92
C VAL A 185 -7.84 -2.40 6.09
N LEU A 186 -6.61 -2.57 5.57
CA LEU A 186 -5.96 -1.56 4.73
C LEU A 186 -6.76 -1.27 3.46
N THR A 187 -7.29 -2.30 2.78
CA THR A 187 -8.12 -2.12 1.57
C THR A 187 -9.32 -1.21 1.83
N LEU A 188 -10.04 -1.43 2.95
CA LEU A 188 -11.19 -0.60 3.31
C LEU A 188 -10.80 0.85 3.61
N LYS A 189 -9.66 1.06 4.27
CA LYS A 189 -9.17 2.40 4.63
C LYS A 189 -8.60 3.15 3.43
N LEU A 190 -7.81 2.48 2.59
CA LEU A 190 -7.25 3.06 1.37
C LEU A 190 -8.34 3.45 0.36
N GLY A 191 -9.46 2.74 0.36
CA GLY A 191 -10.62 3.12 -0.44
C GLY A 191 -11.20 4.50 -0.09
N LYS A 192 -10.86 5.07 1.08
CA LYS A 192 -11.29 6.40 1.53
C LYS A 192 -10.17 7.44 1.57
N ALA A 193 -8.95 7.03 1.26
CA ALA A 193 -7.78 7.91 1.28
C ALA A 193 -7.69 8.78 0.04
#